data_657da3e5212395b5c6464226c90dc44c
#
_entry.id   657da3e5212395b5c6464226c90dc44c
#
_cell.length_a   1.000
_cell.length_b   1.000
_cell.length_c   1.000
_cell.angle_alpha   90.00
_cell.angle_beta   90.00
_cell.angle_gamma   90.00
#
_symmetry.space_group_name_H-M   'P 1'
#
loop_
_entity.id
_entity.type
_entity.pdbx_description
1 polymer ?
#
loop_
_entity_poly.entity_id
_entity_poly.type
_entity_poly.pdbx_seq_one_letter_code
_entity_poly.pdbx_strand_id
1 'polypeptide(L)'
;LLEADSKSMRSMNGSRRNSGSSLVSSSSASSNLSHLEEDTWILWGRIVNEWDEWRKKKEKLLKELIRKGIPHHFRAIVWQLLCSATDMPVKNQYSELLKMSSPCEKLIRRDIARTYPEHEFFKGQDSLGQEVLFNVMKAYSLVDREVGYCQGSAFIVGLLLMQMPEEEAFCVFVRLMQEYRLRELFKPSMAELGLCIYQFEYMLQEQLPELNIHFRSQSFLTSMYASSWFLTLFLTTFPLPVATRVFDIFMYEGLEIVFRVGMALLQFNQAELVQLDMEGMSQ
;
A
#
# COMPACT_ATOMS: atom_id res chain seq x y z
N LEU A 1 -12.53 -15.82 -7.61
CA LEU A 1 -12.23 -15.83 -7.50
C LEU A 1 -12.06 -15.53 -7.86
N LEU A 2 -12.75 -15.66 -7.91
CA LEU A 2 -12.47 -15.64 -7.93
C LEU A 2 -12.70 -15.53 -8.30
N GLU A 3 -13.24 -15.73 -8.43
CA GLU A 3 -13.30 -15.98 -8.42
C GLU A 3 -13.35 -15.76 -8.86
N ALA A 4 -13.88 -15.66 -9.07
CA ALA A 4 -13.60 -15.69 -9.06
C ALA A 4 -13.42 -15.25 -9.58
N ASP A 5 -13.84 -15.40 -9.66
CA ASP A 5 -13.42 -15.31 -9.77
C ASP A 5 -13.29 -15.21 -10.33
N SER A 6 -13.89 -15.45 -10.43
CA SER A 6 -13.55 -15.77 -10.48
C SER A 6 -13.87 -15.76 -11.04
N LYS A 7 -14.35 -15.96 -11.20
CA LYS A 7 -14.42 -16.30 -11.29
C LYS A 7 -14.45 -16.03 -11.86
N SER A 8 -14.97 -15.95 -12.27
CA SER A 8 -14.66 -15.93 -12.38
C SER A 8 -14.48 -15.69 -12.91
N MET A 9 -14.66 -15.84 -12.93
CA MET A 9 -14.21 -16.08 -12.93
C MET A 9 -14.29 -16.15 -13.13
N ARG A 10 -14.94 -16.51 -13.21
CA ARG A 10 -14.78 -17.01 -12.97
C ARG A 10 -15.06 -17.00 -13.17
N SER A 11 -15.53 -17.11 -13.47
CA SER A 11 -15.44 -17.51 -13.28
C SER A 11 -15.40 -17.54 -13.68
N MET A 12 -15.65 -17.91 -13.88
CA MET A 12 -15.32 -18.32 -13.85
C MET A 12 -15.25 -18.47 -14.13
N ASN A 13 -15.79 -18.91 -14.23
CA ASN A 13 -15.53 -19.60 -14.13
C ASN A 13 -15.63 -19.98 -14.00
N GLY A 14 -16.00 -20.39 -13.74
CA GLY A 14 -16.07 -21.17 -13.38
C GLY A 14 -16.38 -21.95 -13.31
N SER A 15 -17.19 -22.43 -13.15
CA SER A 15 -17.36 -23.36 -13.05
C SER A 15 -17.22 -24.19 -13.57
N ARG A 16 -17.08 -24.30 -14.08
CA ARG A 16 -16.72 -25.12 -14.46
C ARG A 16 -16.38 -26.09 -13.69
N ARG A 17 -16.28 -26.40 -13.24
CA ARG A 17 -15.91 -27.07 -12.58
C ARG A 17 -16.37 -27.75 -11.62
N ASN A 18 -16.52 -28.30 -11.30
CA ASN A 18 -16.70 -28.86 -10.49
C ASN A 18 -16.76 -29.82 -10.03
N SER A 19 -16.55 -30.34 -10.16
CA SER A 19 -16.59 -31.14 -9.85
C SER A 19 -16.56 -31.82 -9.22
N GLY A 20 -16.71 -31.72 -9.18
CA GLY A 20 -16.85 -32.27 -8.53
C GLY A 20 -16.67 -33.33 -7.82
N SER A 21 -16.43 -33.97 -8.01
CA SER A 21 -16.12 -35.17 -7.32
C SER A 21 -15.10 -34.87 -6.22
N SER A 22 -15.43 -35.26 -5.03
CA SER A 22 -14.49 -35.27 -3.92
C SER A 22 -13.35 -36.25 -4.16
N LEU A 23 -13.57 -37.16 -5.10
CA LEU A 23 -12.58 -38.15 -5.47
C LEU A 23 -11.55 -37.62 -6.45
N VAL A 24 -11.71 -36.38 -6.86
CA VAL A 24 -10.72 -35.74 -7.74
C VAL A 24 -9.37 -35.79 -7.08
N SER A 25 -8.40 -36.33 -7.78
CA SER A 25 -7.05 -36.50 -7.27
C SER A 25 -6.38 -35.14 -7.04
N SER A 26 -5.33 -35.16 -6.26
CA SER A 26 -4.53 -33.96 -6.04
C SER A 26 -3.96 -33.41 -7.34
N SER A 27 -3.70 -34.26 -8.33
CA SER A 27 -3.23 -33.81 -9.62
C SER A 27 -4.29 -33.01 -10.38
N SER A 28 -5.59 -33.41 -10.26
CA SER A 28 -6.68 -32.62 -10.84
C SER A 28 -6.85 -31.27 -10.15
N ALA A 29 -6.74 -31.26 -8.83
CA ALA A 29 -6.83 -30.02 -8.07
C ALA A 29 -5.67 -29.08 -8.44
N SER A 30 -4.45 -29.62 -8.58
CA SER A 30 -3.29 -28.84 -9.02
C SER A 30 -3.48 -28.31 -10.43
N SER A 31 -4.05 -29.13 -11.32
CA SER A 31 -4.34 -28.73 -12.69
C SER A 31 -5.35 -27.58 -12.73
N ASN A 32 -6.40 -27.65 -11.89
CA ASN A 32 -7.40 -26.58 -11.82
C ASN A 32 -6.80 -25.28 -11.29
N LEU A 33 -5.91 -25.35 -10.29
CA LEU A 33 -5.21 -24.18 -9.76
C LEU A 33 -4.30 -23.57 -10.81
N SER A 34 -3.59 -24.40 -11.59
CA SER A 34 -2.75 -23.93 -12.68
C SER A 34 -3.56 -23.22 -13.76
N HIS A 35 -4.75 -23.73 -14.06
CA HIS A 35 -5.67 -23.09 -15.00
C HIS A 35 -6.14 -21.74 -14.50
N LEU A 36 -6.51 -21.62 -13.21
CA LEU A 36 -6.94 -20.36 -12.61
C LEU A 36 -5.81 -19.32 -12.64
N GLU A 37 -4.59 -19.74 -12.34
CA GLU A 37 -3.43 -18.85 -12.39
C GLU A 37 -3.17 -18.38 -13.82
N GLU A 38 -3.26 -19.29 -14.78
CA GLU A 38 -3.07 -18.98 -16.19
C GLU A 38 -4.15 -18.01 -16.68
N ASP A 39 -5.41 -18.24 -16.31
CA ASP A 39 -6.52 -17.36 -16.68
C ASP A 39 -6.32 -15.96 -16.06
N THR A 40 -5.88 -15.91 -14.81
CA THR A 40 -5.59 -14.65 -14.14
C THR A 40 -4.45 -13.91 -14.83
N TRP A 41 -3.42 -14.63 -15.23
CA TRP A 41 -2.30 -14.05 -15.95
C TRP A 41 -2.74 -13.46 -17.29
N ILE A 42 -3.54 -14.21 -18.05
CA ILE A 42 -4.05 -13.75 -19.34
C ILE A 42 -4.92 -12.51 -19.17
N LEU A 43 -5.80 -12.51 -18.16
CA LEU A 43 -6.68 -11.39 -17.89
C LEU A 43 -5.87 -10.12 -17.56
N TRP A 44 -4.91 -10.22 -16.66
CA TRP A 44 -4.10 -9.06 -16.28
C TRP A 44 -3.18 -8.60 -17.41
N GLY A 45 -2.68 -9.51 -18.21
CA GLY A 45 -1.94 -9.16 -19.42
C GLY A 45 -2.79 -8.33 -20.38
N ARG A 46 -4.06 -8.71 -20.54
CA ARG A 46 -5.00 -7.94 -21.36
C ARG A 46 -5.30 -6.59 -20.76
N ILE A 47 -5.51 -6.53 -19.45
CA ILE A 47 -5.77 -5.25 -18.75
C ILE A 47 -4.62 -4.28 -18.97
N VAL A 48 -3.39 -4.74 -18.84
CA VAL A 48 -2.20 -3.89 -19.03
C VAL A 48 -2.11 -3.41 -20.47
N ASN A 49 -2.34 -4.30 -21.45
CA ASN A 49 -2.25 -3.95 -22.86
C ASN A 49 -3.37 -3.02 -23.31
N GLU A 50 -4.54 -3.13 -22.71
CA GLU A 50 -5.71 -2.33 -23.05
C GLU A 50 -6.06 -1.37 -21.90
N TRP A 51 -5.05 -0.82 -21.24
CA TRP A 51 -5.24 -0.04 -20.01
C TRP A 51 -6.22 1.10 -20.14
N ASP A 52 -6.12 1.91 -21.19
CA ASP A 52 -6.99 3.07 -21.38
C ASP A 52 -8.46 2.65 -21.51
N GLU A 53 -8.71 1.56 -22.21
CA GLU A 53 -10.07 1.04 -22.35
C GLU A 53 -10.62 0.54 -21.00
N TRP A 54 -9.83 -0.23 -20.25
CA TRP A 54 -10.26 -0.70 -18.94
C TRP A 54 -10.50 0.46 -17.98
N ARG A 55 -9.62 1.44 -17.99
CA ARG A 55 -9.73 2.60 -17.11
C ARG A 55 -10.97 3.43 -17.39
N LYS A 56 -11.34 3.59 -18.65
CA LYS A 56 -12.45 4.44 -19.07
C LYS A 56 -13.78 3.70 -19.13
N LYS A 57 -13.79 2.49 -19.66
CA LYS A 57 -15.04 1.77 -19.95
C LYS A 57 -15.38 0.65 -19.00
N LYS A 58 -14.38 0.10 -18.30
CA LYS A 58 -14.56 -1.05 -17.41
C LYS A 58 -14.10 -0.73 -15.99
N GLU A 59 -14.33 0.51 -15.59
CA GLU A 59 -13.82 1.01 -14.30
C GLU A 59 -14.29 0.18 -13.11
N LYS A 60 -15.59 -0.16 -13.07
CA LYS A 60 -16.12 -0.95 -11.95
C LYS A 60 -15.50 -2.33 -11.86
N LEU A 61 -15.32 -2.98 -13.00
CA LEU A 61 -14.71 -4.31 -13.03
C LEU A 61 -13.24 -4.23 -12.63
N LEU A 62 -12.53 -3.23 -13.13
CA LEU A 62 -11.14 -3.00 -12.76
C LEU A 62 -11.00 -2.80 -11.26
N LYS A 63 -11.87 -1.98 -10.66
CA LYS A 63 -11.88 -1.74 -9.22
C LYS A 63 -12.07 -3.04 -8.43
N GLU A 64 -13.02 -3.88 -8.85
CA GLU A 64 -13.25 -5.17 -8.21
C GLU A 64 -12.05 -6.09 -8.30
N LEU A 65 -11.39 -6.12 -9.46
CA LEU A 65 -10.21 -6.95 -9.65
C LEU A 65 -9.04 -6.48 -8.79
N ILE A 66 -8.86 -5.17 -8.68
CA ILE A 66 -7.81 -4.62 -7.82
C ILE A 66 -8.09 -4.94 -6.34
N ARG A 67 -9.35 -4.87 -5.91
CA ARG A 67 -9.73 -5.21 -4.53
C ARG A 67 -9.44 -6.68 -4.20
N LYS A 68 -9.51 -7.56 -5.19
CA LYS A 68 -9.13 -8.97 -5.01
C LYS A 68 -7.63 -9.17 -4.93
N GLY A 69 -6.85 -8.18 -5.32
CA GLY A 69 -5.39 -8.20 -5.30
C GLY A 69 -4.81 -8.24 -6.69
N ILE A 70 -3.83 -7.39 -6.94
CA ILE A 70 -3.09 -7.39 -8.19
C ILE A 70 -2.08 -8.55 -8.11
N PRO A 71 -1.99 -9.42 -9.12
CA PRO A 71 -1.01 -10.50 -9.10
C PRO A 71 0.42 -9.94 -8.97
N HIS A 72 1.26 -10.63 -8.22
CA HIS A 72 2.60 -10.15 -7.90
C HIS A 72 3.38 -9.69 -9.13
N HIS A 73 3.34 -10.47 -10.21
CA HIS A 73 4.11 -10.15 -11.41
C HIS A 73 3.64 -8.91 -12.16
N PHE A 74 2.43 -8.44 -11.88
CA PHE A 74 1.87 -7.28 -12.55
C PHE A 74 1.91 -6.02 -11.70
N ARG A 75 2.30 -6.12 -10.42
CA ARG A 75 2.25 -4.96 -9.53
C ARG A 75 3.08 -3.79 -10.02
N ALA A 76 4.31 -4.06 -10.43
CA ALA A 76 5.19 -2.98 -10.88
C ALA A 76 4.55 -2.15 -11.99
N ILE A 77 4.06 -2.80 -13.04
CA ILE A 77 3.48 -2.07 -14.17
C ILE A 77 2.12 -1.49 -13.86
N VAL A 78 1.26 -2.22 -13.12
CA VAL A 78 -0.08 -1.72 -12.80
C VAL A 78 -0.01 -0.53 -11.86
N TRP A 79 0.87 -0.55 -10.86
CA TRP A 79 1.04 0.61 -9.98
C TRP A 79 1.48 1.85 -10.76
N GLN A 80 2.41 1.69 -11.71
CA GLN A 80 2.85 2.80 -12.55
C GLN A 80 1.72 3.32 -13.44
N LEU A 81 0.90 2.42 -13.98
CA LEU A 81 -0.25 2.80 -14.80
C LEU A 81 -1.32 3.52 -13.98
N LEU A 82 -1.60 3.02 -12.77
CA LEU A 82 -2.62 3.63 -11.90
C LEU A 82 -2.30 5.07 -11.54
N CYS A 83 -1.04 5.38 -11.31
CA CYS A 83 -0.64 6.74 -10.94
C CYS A 83 -0.05 7.55 -12.10
N SER A 84 -0.08 7.01 -13.32
CA SER A 84 0.44 7.68 -14.52
C SER A 84 1.91 8.09 -14.37
N ALA A 85 2.73 7.19 -13.83
CA ALA A 85 4.13 7.47 -13.55
C ALA A 85 5.06 7.13 -14.73
N THR A 86 4.54 6.58 -15.81
CA THR A 86 5.35 6.27 -17.00
C THR A 86 5.69 7.57 -17.73
N ASP A 87 6.91 7.64 -18.23
CA ASP A 87 7.40 8.76 -19.06
C ASP A 87 7.32 10.14 -18.37
N MET A 88 7.52 10.18 -17.06
CA MET A 88 7.57 11.46 -16.35
C MET A 88 8.87 12.23 -16.62
N PRO A 89 8.77 13.55 -16.86
CA PRO A 89 9.98 14.36 -17.06
C PRO A 89 10.97 14.30 -15.90
N VAL A 90 10.48 14.15 -14.66
CA VAL A 90 11.34 14.12 -13.48
C VAL A 90 12.28 12.92 -13.49
N LYS A 91 11.95 11.87 -14.22
CA LYS A 91 12.83 10.71 -14.37
C LYS A 91 14.19 11.09 -14.94
N ASN A 92 14.18 12.02 -15.89
CA ASN A 92 15.42 12.48 -16.53
C ASN A 92 16.33 13.29 -15.59
N GLN A 93 15.76 13.80 -14.50
CA GLN A 93 16.49 14.57 -13.52
C GLN A 93 17.09 13.71 -12.40
N TYR A 94 16.69 12.46 -12.33
CA TYR A 94 17.05 11.60 -11.19
C TYR A 94 18.56 11.46 -11.00
N SER A 95 19.28 11.18 -12.06
CA SER A 95 20.74 11.00 -11.97
C SER A 95 21.45 12.29 -11.53
N GLU A 96 20.97 13.45 -11.95
CA GLU A 96 21.53 14.72 -11.53
C GLU A 96 21.22 15.03 -10.06
N LEU A 97 20.01 14.67 -9.62
CA LEU A 97 19.65 14.84 -8.22
C LEU A 97 20.53 14.01 -7.29
N LEU A 98 20.96 12.83 -7.74
CA LEU A 98 21.83 11.98 -6.93
C LEU A 98 23.22 12.56 -6.73
N LYS A 99 23.65 13.47 -7.58
CA LYS A 99 24.94 14.14 -7.45
C LYS A 99 24.91 15.30 -6.47
N MET A 100 23.72 15.75 -6.09
CA MET A 100 23.53 16.89 -5.19
C MET A 100 23.47 16.44 -3.74
N SER A 101 23.93 17.30 -2.83
CA SER A 101 23.76 17.08 -1.39
C SER A 101 22.38 17.49 -0.92
N SER A 102 21.86 16.81 0.07
CA SER A 102 20.57 17.14 0.69
C SER A 102 20.76 17.40 2.18
N PRO A 103 20.08 18.43 2.73
CA PRO A 103 20.10 18.63 4.18
C PRO A 103 19.48 17.49 4.97
N CYS A 104 18.72 16.60 4.31
CA CYS A 104 18.03 15.50 4.94
C CYS A 104 18.83 14.20 5.03
N GLU A 105 20.05 14.15 4.50
CA GLU A 105 20.82 12.90 4.39
C GLU A 105 21.01 12.19 5.72
N LYS A 106 21.29 12.91 6.79
CA LYS A 106 21.49 12.29 8.10
C LYS A 106 20.20 11.65 8.64
N LEU A 107 19.08 12.35 8.45
CA LEU A 107 17.77 11.81 8.87
C LEU A 107 17.41 10.57 8.08
N ILE A 108 17.66 10.57 6.78
CA ILE A 108 17.39 9.45 5.89
C ILE A 108 18.23 8.25 6.31
N ARG A 109 19.54 8.43 6.51
CA ARG A 109 20.42 7.33 6.90
C ARG A 109 20.02 6.69 8.22
N ARG A 110 19.55 7.52 9.15
CA ARG A 110 19.08 7.01 10.45
C ARG A 110 17.90 6.07 10.31
N ASP A 111 17.00 6.36 9.39
CA ASP A 111 15.77 5.57 9.21
C ASP A 111 15.95 4.37 8.29
N ILE A 112 16.90 4.40 7.36
CA ILE A 112 17.13 3.30 6.42
C ILE A 112 17.41 1.99 7.16
N ALA A 113 18.26 2.04 8.18
CA ALA A 113 18.59 0.84 8.94
C ALA A 113 17.40 0.20 9.64
N ARG A 114 16.35 0.97 9.89
CA ARG A 114 15.13 0.50 10.55
C ARG A 114 14.02 0.14 9.57
N THR A 115 14.22 0.33 8.28
CA THR A 115 13.20 0.12 7.25
C THR A 115 13.34 -1.29 6.68
N TYR A 116 12.39 -2.16 6.99
CA TYR A 116 12.38 -3.56 6.57
C TYR A 116 13.72 -4.27 6.84
N PRO A 117 14.25 -4.24 8.06
CA PRO A 117 15.60 -4.75 8.31
C PRO A 117 15.74 -6.26 8.09
N GLU A 118 14.64 -7.00 8.15
CA GLU A 118 14.66 -8.45 7.96
C GLU A 118 14.36 -8.90 6.53
N HIS A 119 13.94 -7.96 5.67
CA HIS A 119 13.60 -8.30 4.28
C HIS A 119 14.87 -8.55 3.46
N GLU A 120 14.84 -9.58 2.61
CA GLU A 120 16.01 -9.99 1.83
C GLU A 120 16.63 -8.85 1.01
N PHE A 121 15.79 -7.95 0.47
CA PHE A 121 16.27 -6.85 -0.34
C PHE A 121 17.03 -5.79 0.48
N PHE A 122 16.65 -5.58 1.74
CA PHE A 122 17.22 -4.55 2.61
C PHE A 122 18.16 -5.08 3.67
N LYS A 123 18.22 -6.38 3.81
CA LYS A 123 18.98 -7.06 4.86
C LYS A 123 20.47 -6.79 4.73
N GLY A 124 21.10 -6.49 5.86
CA GLY A 124 22.54 -6.25 5.91
C GLY A 124 22.90 -4.79 5.71
N GLN A 125 23.94 -4.39 6.43
CA GLN A 125 24.46 -3.03 6.34
C GLN A 125 25.02 -2.79 4.94
N ASP A 126 24.72 -1.61 4.39
CA ASP A 126 25.16 -1.18 3.06
C ASP A 126 24.72 -2.12 1.93
N SER A 127 23.59 -2.81 2.10
CA SER A 127 23.01 -3.62 1.03
C SER A 127 22.59 -2.75 -0.15
N LEU A 128 22.43 -3.38 -1.32
CA LEU A 128 21.92 -2.66 -2.50
C LEU A 128 20.56 -2.02 -2.21
N GLY A 129 19.69 -2.74 -1.48
CA GLY A 129 18.39 -2.19 -1.12
C GLY A 129 18.48 -0.92 -0.30
N GLN A 130 19.38 -0.90 0.69
CA GLN A 130 19.58 0.30 1.50
C GLN A 130 20.14 1.46 0.66
N GLU A 131 21.04 1.17 -0.26
CA GLU A 131 21.62 2.19 -1.12
C GLU A 131 20.55 2.83 -2.03
N VAL A 132 19.74 2.02 -2.71
CA VAL A 132 18.71 2.59 -3.60
C VAL A 132 17.61 3.29 -2.82
N LEU A 133 17.29 2.81 -1.62
CA LEU A 133 16.33 3.48 -0.74
C LEU A 133 16.84 4.87 -0.36
N PHE A 134 18.12 4.96 0.04
CA PHE A 134 18.74 6.24 0.33
C PHE A 134 18.67 7.18 -0.88
N ASN A 135 19.00 6.67 -2.06
CA ASN A 135 19.02 7.46 -3.29
C ASN A 135 17.64 8.06 -3.58
N VAL A 136 16.58 7.26 -3.53
CA VAL A 136 15.23 7.73 -3.83
C VAL A 136 14.77 8.77 -2.80
N MET A 137 15.00 8.52 -1.53
CA MET A 137 14.61 9.45 -0.46
C MET A 137 15.35 10.77 -0.58
N LYS A 138 16.64 10.71 -0.87
CA LYS A 138 17.46 11.91 -1.06
C LYS A 138 16.98 12.71 -2.28
N ALA A 139 16.76 12.04 -3.40
CA ALA A 139 16.27 12.69 -4.61
C ALA A 139 14.94 13.40 -4.37
N TYR A 140 14.01 12.72 -3.70
CA TYR A 140 12.73 13.35 -3.41
C TYR A 140 12.88 14.56 -2.48
N SER A 141 13.75 14.50 -1.50
CA SER A 141 13.97 15.62 -0.57
C SER A 141 14.45 16.87 -1.30
N LEU A 142 15.10 16.70 -2.43
CA LEU A 142 15.57 17.81 -3.27
C LEU A 142 14.49 18.34 -4.20
N VAL A 143 13.58 17.47 -4.64
CA VAL A 143 12.42 17.86 -5.46
C VAL A 143 11.42 18.65 -4.64
N ASP A 144 11.21 18.25 -3.40
CA ASP A 144 10.20 18.84 -2.52
C ASP A 144 10.85 19.27 -1.20
N ARG A 145 11.47 20.45 -1.23
CA ARG A 145 12.23 20.95 -0.09
C ARG A 145 11.37 21.34 1.10
N GLU A 146 10.09 21.61 0.87
CA GLU A 146 9.15 21.93 1.95
C GLU A 146 8.91 20.71 2.85
N VAL A 147 8.72 19.55 2.24
CA VAL A 147 8.57 18.28 2.96
C VAL A 147 9.93 17.74 3.40
N GLY A 148 10.90 17.80 2.49
CA GLY A 148 12.23 17.21 2.71
C GLY A 148 12.11 15.73 2.96
N TYR A 149 12.29 15.32 4.20
CA TYR A 149 12.13 13.94 4.63
C TYR A 149 11.24 13.87 5.87
N CYS A 150 10.30 12.96 5.87
CA CYS A 150 9.44 12.69 7.02
C CYS A 150 9.59 11.24 7.42
N GLN A 151 9.76 11.00 8.71
CA GLN A 151 9.86 9.65 9.26
C GLN A 151 8.63 8.83 8.89
N GLY A 152 8.86 7.60 8.43
CA GLY A 152 7.80 6.69 8.00
C GLY A 152 7.65 6.61 6.49
N SER A 153 7.98 7.66 5.74
CA SER A 153 7.85 7.65 4.28
C SER A 153 8.76 6.62 3.62
N ALA A 154 9.86 6.26 4.26
CA ALA A 154 10.78 5.24 3.74
C ALA A 154 10.11 3.87 3.60
N PHE A 155 9.11 3.54 4.42
CA PHE A 155 8.39 2.27 4.28
C PHE A 155 7.63 2.21 2.95
N ILE A 156 7.08 3.33 2.51
CA ILE A 156 6.36 3.40 1.22
C ILE A 156 7.36 3.21 0.07
N VAL A 157 8.46 3.95 0.09
CA VAL A 157 9.49 3.84 -0.95
C VAL A 157 10.10 2.43 -0.96
N GLY A 158 10.35 1.87 0.22
CA GLY A 158 10.87 0.50 0.33
C GLY A 158 9.96 -0.52 -0.34
N LEU A 159 8.66 -0.41 -0.14
CA LEU A 159 7.70 -1.29 -0.81
C LEU A 159 7.77 -1.15 -2.33
N LEU A 160 7.87 0.08 -2.83
CA LEU A 160 8.00 0.33 -4.27
C LEU A 160 9.28 -0.32 -4.82
N LEU A 161 10.37 -0.21 -4.09
CA LEU A 161 11.66 -0.77 -4.52
C LEU A 161 11.68 -2.30 -4.51
N MET A 162 10.82 -2.94 -3.73
CA MET A 162 10.66 -4.39 -3.78
C MET A 162 10.03 -4.84 -5.11
N GLN A 163 9.35 -3.94 -5.82
CA GLN A 163 8.58 -4.27 -7.02
C GLN A 163 9.23 -3.74 -8.29
N MET A 164 10.02 -2.69 -8.23
CA MET A 164 10.50 -2.00 -9.43
C MET A 164 11.87 -1.36 -9.21
N PRO A 165 12.60 -1.05 -10.31
CA PRO A 165 13.88 -0.36 -10.21
C PRO A 165 13.75 1.05 -9.61
N GLU A 166 14.88 1.59 -9.14
CA GLU A 166 14.87 2.83 -8.38
C GLU A 166 14.31 4.04 -9.14
N GLU A 167 14.58 4.14 -10.43
CA GLU A 167 14.08 5.28 -11.20
C GLU A 167 12.55 5.27 -11.32
N GLU A 168 11.98 4.10 -11.58
CA GLU A 168 10.54 3.94 -11.62
C GLU A 168 9.92 4.15 -10.25
N ALA A 169 10.54 3.62 -9.19
CA ALA A 169 10.05 3.82 -7.83
C ALA A 169 10.05 5.30 -7.46
N PHE A 170 11.09 6.03 -7.86
CA PHE A 170 11.14 7.46 -7.65
C PHE A 170 9.97 8.19 -8.33
N CYS A 171 9.68 7.86 -9.58
CA CYS A 171 8.56 8.46 -10.31
C CYS A 171 7.22 8.16 -9.65
N VAL A 172 7.00 6.91 -9.23
CA VAL A 172 5.77 6.54 -8.53
C VAL A 172 5.66 7.33 -7.23
N PHE A 173 6.74 7.43 -6.48
CA PHE A 173 6.73 8.15 -5.20
C PHE A 173 6.40 9.64 -5.41
N VAL A 174 6.96 10.27 -6.44
CA VAL A 174 6.64 11.66 -6.78
C VAL A 174 5.13 11.80 -7.03
N ARG A 175 4.54 10.87 -7.79
CA ARG A 175 3.09 10.88 -8.03
C ARG A 175 2.28 10.71 -6.75
N LEU A 176 2.70 9.78 -5.89
CA LEU A 176 1.99 9.56 -4.62
C LEU A 176 2.04 10.80 -3.74
N MET A 177 3.18 11.45 -3.68
CA MET A 177 3.33 12.65 -2.87
C MET A 177 2.51 13.82 -3.43
N GLN A 178 2.56 14.04 -4.74
CA GLN A 178 1.95 15.20 -5.38
C GLN A 178 0.48 14.99 -5.76
N GLU A 179 0.16 13.91 -6.44
CA GLU A 179 -1.19 13.69 -6.98
C GLU A 179 -2.10 12.95 -5.99
N TYR A 180 -1.57 12.03 -5.21
CA TYR A 180 -2.31 11.36 -4.14
C TYR A 180 -2.28 12.18 -2.86
N ARG A 181 -1.56 13.29 -2.87
CA ARG A 181 -1.47 14.27 -1.81
C ARG A 181 -0.89 13.75 -0.50
N LEU A 182 -0.07 12.71 -0.56
CA LEU A 182 0.63 12.24 0.65
C LEU A 182 1.55 13.31 1.22
N ARG A 183 2.09 14.20 0.37
CA ARG A 183 2.95 15.28 0.85
C ARG A 183 2.25 16.17 1.87
N GLU A 184 0.92 16.34 1.77
CA GLU A 184 0.17 17.14 2.72
C GLU A 184 0.20 16.53 4.14
N LEU A 185 0.25 15.19 4.23
CA LEU A 185 0.38 14.51 5.52
C LEU A 185 1.78 14.62 6.09
N PHE A 186 2.79 14.73 5.23
CA PHE A 186 4.19 14.74 5.63
C PHE A 186 4.76 16.13 5.86
N LYS A 187 4.02 17.18 5.58
CA LYS A 187 4.48 18.55 5.83
C LYS A 187 4.78 18.75 7.31
N PRO A 188 5.82 19.55 7.64
CA PRO A 188 6.22 19.77 9.03
C PRO A 188 5.11 20.26 9.94
N SER A 189 4.11 21.00 9.42
CA SER A 189 3.00 21.51 10.22
C SER A 189 2.09 20.40 10.75
N MET A 190 2.05 19.24 10.07
CA MET A 190 1.17 18.12 10.41
C MET A 190 -0.32 18.48 10.45
N ALA A 191 -0.71 19.61 9.86
CA ALA A 191 -2.09 20.09 9.89
C ALA A 191 -3.04 19.11 9.18
N GLU A 192 -2.67 18.63 8.01
CA GLU A 192 -3.52 17.70 7.27
C GLU A 192 -3.63 16.34 7.95
N LEU A 193 -2.54 15.86 8.55
CA LEU A 193 -2.59 14.66 9.36
C LEU A 193 -3.55 14.82 10.53
N GLY A 194 -3.46 15.97 11.21
CA GLY A 194 -4.39 16.28 12.30
C GLY A 194 -5.85 16.27 11.86
N LEU A 195 -6.11 16.79 10.67
CA LEU A 195 -7.47 16.76 10.10
C LEU A 195 -7.93 15.33 9.82
N CYS A 196 -7.08 14.48 9.25
CA CYS A 196 -7.40 13.09 9.02
C CYS A 196 -7.70 12.35 10.33
N ILE A 197 -6.89 12.60 11.36
CA ILE A 197 -7.09 12.01 12.69
C ILE A 197 -8.44 12.45 13.27
N TYR A 198 -8.76 13.74 13.15
CA TYR A 198 -10.04 14.28 13.60
C TYR A 198 -11.22 13.63 12.88
N GLN A 199 -11.11 13.50 11.55
CA GLN A 199 -12.15 12.87 10.74
C GLN A 199 -12.32 11.39 11.11
N PHE A 200 -11.23 10.69 11.36
CA PHE A 200 -11.28 9.29 11.77
C PHE A 200 -11.96 9.15 13.13
N GLU A 201 -11.61 10.01 14.06
CA GLU A 201 -12.24 10.02 15.40
C GLU A 201 -13.74 10.27 15.31
N TYR A 202 -14.16 11.17 14.42
CA TYR A 202 -15.58 11.44 14.18
C TYR A 202 -16.28 10.18 13.64
N MET A 203 -15.67 9.50 12.69
CA MET A 203 -16.22 8.23 12.16
C MET A 203 -16.33 7.18 13.25
N LEU A 204 -15.32 7.09 14.11
CA LEU A 204 -15.30 6.15 15.23
C LEU A 204 -16.46 6.42 16.17
N GLN A 205 -16.69 7.68 16.51
CA GLN A 205 -17.78 8.10 17.38
C GLN A 205 -19.14 7.75 16.78
N GLU A 206 -19.31 7.94 15.48
CA GLU A 206 -20.57 7.65 14.78
C GLU A 206 -20.82 6.17 14.60
N GLN A 207 -19.80 5.41 14.25
CA GLN A 207 -19.95 4.00 13.84
C GLN A 207 -19.69 3.01 14.96
N LEU A 208 -18.81 3.32 15.89
CA LEU A 208 -18.41 2.44 17.00
C LEU A 208 -18.43 3.24 18.33
N PRO A 209 -19.61 3.75 18.74
CA PRO A 209 -19.70 4.63 19.89
C PRO A 209 -19.23 4.00 21.19
N GLU A 210 -19.49 2.71 21.41
CA GLU A 210 -19.04 2.04 22.63
C GLU A 210 -17.53 1.96 22.71
N LEU A 211 -16.87 1.66 21.59
CA LEU A 211 -15.42 1.60 21.52
C LEU A 211 -14.82 3.00 21.74
N ASN A 212 -15.45 4.01 21.16
CA ASN A 212 -15.01 5.40 21.34
C ASN A 212 -15.06 5.81 22.82
N ILE A 213 -16.16 5.45 23.51
CA ILE A 213 -16.29 5.73 24.95
C ILE A 213 -15.19 5.01 25.73
N HIS A 214 -14.93 3.77 25.40
CA HIS A 214 -13.87 2.99 26.05
C HIS A 214 -12.51 3.63 25.85
N PHE A 215 -12.18 4.02 24.61
CA PHE A 215 -10.91 4.68 24.31
C PHE A 215 -10.74 5.96 25.14
N ARG A 216 -11.80 6.76 25.23
CA ARG A 216 -11.79 7.99 26.05
C ARG A 216 -11.58 7.68 27.51
N SER A 217 -12.24 6.65 28.03
CA SER A 217 -12.12 6.25 29.44
C SER A 217 -10.70 5.82 29.79
N GLN A 218 -9.97 5.26 28.82
CA GLN A 218 -8.60 4.79 28.97
C GLN A 218 -7.57 5.84 28.56
N SER A 219 -8.01 7.04 28.18
CA SER A 219 -7.16 8.11 27.65
C SER A 219 -6.33 7.64 26.44
N PHE A 220 -6.90 6.75 25.64
CA PHE A 220 -6.27 6.24 24.44
C PHE A 220 -6.66 7.12 23.27
N LEU A 221 -5.77 8.04 22.91
CA LEU A 221 -6.03 9.05 21.88
C LEU A 221 -5.94 8.44 20.48
N THR A 222 -6.78 8.93 19.58
CA THR A 222 -6.79 8.47 18.19
C THR A 222 -5.41 8.60 17.53
N SER A 223 -4.68 9.67 17.81
CA SER A 223 -3.36 9.90 17.26
C SER A 223 -2.33 8.87 17.70
N MET A 224 -2.56 8.19 18.82
CA MET A 224 -1.61 7.21 19.34
C MET A 224 -1.48 5.97 18.45
N TYR A 225 -2.53 5.64 17.70
CA TYR A 225 -2.52 4.46 16.82
C TYR A 225 -2.73 4.81 15.36
N ALA A 226 -3.57 5.79 15.05
CA ALA A 226 -3.94 6.08 13.67
C ALA A 226 -2.89 6.89 12.91
N SER A 227 -2.03 7.64 13.60
CA SER A 227 -1.00 8.44 12.91
C SER A 227 -0.10 7.58 12.02
N SER A 228 0.37 6.45 12.55
CA SER A 228 1.23 5.56 11.76
C SER A 228 0.49 4.94 10.57
N TRP A 229 -0.83 4.71 10.71
CA TRP A 229 -1.63 4.18 9.61
C TRP A 229 -1.62 5.12 8.42
N PHE A 230 -1.82 6.41 8.66
CA PHE A 230 -1.82 7.42 7.60
C PHE A 230 -0.42 7.67 7.05
N LEU A 231 0.59 7.71 7.90
CA LEU A 231 1.95 8.02 7.47
C LEU A 231 2.64 6.86 6.76
N THR A 232 2.23 5.61 7.04
CA THR A 232 2.88 4.44 6.46
C THR A 232 1.93 3.54 5.68
N LEU A 233 0.66 3.92 5.51
CA LEU A 233 -0.35 3.13 4.80
C LEU A 233 -0.41 1.69 5.34
N PHE A 234 -0.37 1.56 6.66
CA PHE A 234 -0.39 0.27 7.39
C PHE A 234 0.84 -0.61 7.18
N LEU A 235 1.90 -0.09 6.52
CA LEU A 235 3.10 -0.89 6.25
C LEU A 235 3.87 -1.27 7.52
N THR A 236 3.67 -0.54 8.61
CA THR A 236 4.26 -0.88 9.91
C THR A 236 3.30 -1.65 10.82
N THR A 237 2.05 -1.86 10.39
CA THR A 237 0.99 -2.45 11.22
C THR A 237 0.67 -3.88 10.80
N PHE A 238 0.53 -4.12 9.50
CA PHE A 238 0.18 -5.43 8.97
C PHE A 238 1.40 -6.20 8.49
N PRO A 239 1.32 -7.55 8.43
CA PRO A 239 2.31 -8.32 7.70
C PRO A 239 2.41 -7.83 6.25
N LEU A 240 3.61 -7.90 5.68
CA LEU A 240 3.87 -7.34 4.36
C LEU A 240 2.90 -7.80 3.27
N PRO A 241 2.53 -9.10 3.17
CA PRO A 241 1.57 -9.52 2.14
C PRO A 241 0.21 -8.83 2.27
N VAL A 242 -0.27 -8.63 3.50
CA VAL A 242 -1.54 -7.95 3.75
C VAL A 242 -1.42 -6.46 3.43
N ALA A 243 -0.36 -5.83 3.91
CA ALA A 243 -0.12 -4.41 3.65
C ALA A 243 0.02 -4.12 2.15
N THR A 244 0.65 -5.03 1.41
CA THR A 244 0.78 -4.91 -0.04
C THR A 244 -0.59 -4.94 -0.74
N ARG A 245 -1.50 -5.79 -0.26
CA ARG A 245 -2.87 -5.84 -0.78
C ARG A 245 -3.63 -4.53 -0.50
N VAL A 246 -3.45 -3.97 0.69
CA VAL A 246 -4.01 -2.65 1.01
C VAL A 246 -3.43 -1.59 0.09
N PHE A 247 -2.14 -1.67 -0.18
CA PHE A 247 -1.47 -0.72 -1.07
C PHE A 247 -1.99 -0.81 -2.51
N ASP A 248 -2.29 -2.02 -3.01
CA ASP A 248 -2.94 -2.18 -4.32
C ASP A 248 -4.21 -1.33 -4.40
N ILE A 249 -5.03 -1.41 -3.35
CA ILE A 249 -6.30 -0.68 -3.30
C ILE A 249 -6.05 0.83 -3.17
N PHE A 250 -5.05 1.20 -2.36
CA PHE A 250 -4.65 2.60 -2.20
C PHE A 250 -4.28 3.22 -3.56
N MET A 251 -3.55 2.50 -4.38
CA MET A 251 -3.13 3.01 -5.69
C MET A 251 -4.33 3.37 -6.58
N TYR A 252 -5.45 2.69 -6.40
CA TYR A 252 -6.66 2.97 -7.16
C TYR A 252 -7.59 3.97 -6.44
N GLU A 253 -7.85 3.74 -5.15
CA GLU A 253 -8.88 4.48 -4.41
C GLU A 253 -8.36 5.67 -3.63
N GLY A 254 -7.06 5.77 -3.45
CA GLY A 254 -6.44 6.88 -2.73
C GLY A 254 -6.54 6.75 -1.22
N LEU A 255 -6.38 7.88 -0.53
CA LEU A 255 -6.24 7.93 0.92
C LEU A 255 -7.50 7.46 1.67
N GLU A 256 -8.66 7.48 1.03
CA GLU A 256 -9.91 7.01 1.62
C GLU A 256 -9.80 5.59 2.17
N ILE A 257 -8.97 4.74 1.52
CA ILE A 257 -8.82 3.36 1.96
C ILE A 257 -8.26 3.26 3.39
N VAL A 258 -7.46 4.22 3.82
CA VAL A 258 -6.90 4.22 5.18
C VAL A 258 -8.02 4.32 6.21
N PHE A 259 -9.00 5.19 5.96
CA PHE A 259 -10.17 5.31 6.84
C PHE A 259 -10.96 4.00 6.89
N ARG A 260 -11.21 3.39 5.75
CA ARG A 260 -12.00 2.16 5.66
C ARG A 260 -11.31 0.98 6.34
N VAL A 261 -10.03 0.80 6.07
CA VAL A 261 -9.25 -0.29 6.67
C VAL A 261 -9.13 -0.09 8.18
N GLY A 262 -8.87 1.15 8.62
CA GLY A 262 -8.80 1.47 10.04
C GLY A 262 -10.09 1.15 10.77
N MET A 263 -11.23 1.57 10.22
CA MET A 263 -12.53 1.29 10.81
C MET A 263 -12.82 -0.21 10.84
N ALA A 264 -12.50 -0.92 9.76
CA ALA A 264 -12.70 -2.37 9.69
C ALA A 264 -11.85 -3.10 10.74
N LEU A 265 -10.60 -2.66 10.91
CA LEU A 265 -9.70 -3.23 11.90
C LEU A 265 -10.24 -3.08 13.32
N LEU A 266 -10.72 -1.88 13.65
CA LEU A 266 -11.29 -1.62 14.96
C LEU A 266 -12.59 -2.38 15.18
N GLN A 267 -13.46 -2.44 14.18
CA GLN A 267 -14.71 -3.17 14.27
C GLN A 267 -14.48 -4.67 14.46
N PHE A 268 -13.53 -5.22 13.71
CA PHE A 268 -13.18 -6.64 13.82
C PHE A 268 -12.65 -7.00 15.20
N ASN A 269 -11.92 -6.09 15.84
CA ASN A 269 -11.29 -6.34 17.14
C ASN A 269 -12.05 -5.71 18.31
N GLN A 270 -13.24 -5.17 18.08
CA GLN A 270 -13.96 -4.39 19.08
C GLN A 270 -14.19 -5.16 20.39
N ALA A 271 -14.63 -6.40 20.29
CA ALA A 271 -14.95 -7.21 21.47
C ALA A 271 -13.75 -7.40 22.39
N GLU A 272 -12.56 -7.53 21.82
CA GLU A 272 -11.32 -7.66 22.60
C GLU A 272 -10.86 -6.31 23.14
N LEU A 273 -10.93 -5.28 22.31
CA LEU A 273 -10.41 -3.96 22.65
C LEU A 273 -11.13 -3.34 23.86
N VAL A 274 -12.45 -3.54 23.99
CA VAL A 274 -13.22 -2.98 25.10
C VAL A 274 -12.86 -3.61 26.45
N GLN A 275 -12.12 -4.72 26.45
CA GLN A 275 -11.69 -5.41 27.66
C GLN A 275 -10.26 -5.03 28.06
N LEU A 276 -9.56 -4.25 27.25
CA LEU A 276 -8.16 -3.91 27.45
C LEU A 276 -8.01 -2.49 27.99
N ASP A 277 -6.95 -2.25 28.75
CA ASP A 277 -6.56 -0.89 29.14
C ASP A 277 -5.72 -0.25 28.01
N MET A 278 -5.25 0.96 28.24
CA MET A 278 -4.47 1.70 27.25
C MET A 278 -3.22 0.92 26.84
N GLU A 279 -2.53 0.33 27.80
CA GLU A 279 -1.30 -0.43 27.53
C GLU A 279 -1.59 -1.66 26.67
N GLY A 280 -2.64 -2.41 27.02
CA GLY A 280 -3.04 -3.60 26.25
C GLY A 280 -3.47 -3.26 24.83
N MET A 281 -4.18 -2.14 24.65
CA MET A 281 -4.61 -1.72 23.32
C MET A 281 -3.46 -1.23 22.44
N SER A 282 -2.37 -0.77 23.05
CA SER A 282 -1.19 -0.29 22.30
C SER A 282 -0.39 -1.41 21.67
N GLN A 283 -0.58 -2.66 22.09
CA GLN A 283 0.09 -3.83 21.55
C GLN A 283 -0.67 -4.45 20.39
#